data_23c93a14915f85be373aa5c683a3b057
#
_entry.id   23c93a14915f85be373aa5c683a3b057
#
_cell.length_a   1.000
_cell.length_b   1.000
_cell.length_c   1.000
_cell.angle_alpha   90.00
_cell.angle_beta   90.00
_cell.angle_gamma   90.00
#
_symmetry.space_group_name_H-M   'P 1'
#
loop_
_entity.id
_entity.type
_entity.pdbx_description
1 polymer ?
#
loop_
_entity_poly.entity_id
_entity_poly.type
_entity_poly.pdbx_seq_one_letter_code
_entity_poly.pdbx_strand_id
1 'polypeptide(L)'
;MIKTTARLNALIKVSSLLALLIFILSAALCPTSSTARQQDSYQAFALVSRHIKPYMDALDGLHSALADSRKVELKTRILDSQDIENPAGIKRELSSAGPDMLVSIGPEASRLGENLSRELGIPMVYTMVLNPDVLFEDNKSPCCGISLHIPVFNQLMDMSKALPEIKKVGLLFNPESNSAFFARAGILGQMTGLEIIPLEVSSSRQVPEVLEDHWEHIDALWMVPDRTVSSEALIEHIIKEALYHGKPVVGYNRFFYDSGAVLAFVLDYEQIGEQTAELALSRLHGRPGRQPVPAYQVLINRRTASSLGLKTKEDSP
;
A
#
# COMPACT_ATOMS: atom_id res chain seq x y z
N MET A 1 8.21 41.26 -82.79
CA MET A 1 8.84 41.31 -81.46
C MET A 1 7.90 41.66 -80.26
N ILE A 2 6.60 41.91 -80.46
CA ILE A 2 5.70 42.40 -79.36
C ILE A 2 4.87 41.30 -78.70
N LYS A 3 4.75 40.08 -79.24
CA LYS A 3 3.96 38.99 -78.72
C LYS A 3 4.70 38.13 -77.66
N THR A 4 6.02 38.21 -77.57
CA THR A 4 6.85 37.38 -76.63
C THR A 4 6.94 38.00 -75.28
N THR A 5 6.92 39.31 -75.10
CA THR A 5 6.98 40.04 -73.85
C THR A 5 5.68 39.94 -73.03
N ALA A 6 4.52 39.88 -73.71
CA ALA A 6 3.23 39.72 -72.98
C ALA A 6 3.05 38.34 -72.34
N ARG A 7 3.58 37.27 -72.97
CA ARG A 7 3.56 35.90 -72.40
C ARG A 7 4.52 35.75 -71.19
N LEU A 8 5.68 36.43 -71.25
CA LEU A 8 6.65 36.39 -70.16
C LEU A 8 6.10 37.10 -68.91
N ASN A 9 5.44 38.24 -69.04
CA ASN A 9 4.82 38.96 -67.93
C ASN A 9 3.60 38.26 -67.35
N ALA A 10 2.86 37.47 -68.17
CA ALA A 10 1.77 36.64 -67.64
C ALA A 10 2.29 35.44 -66.81
N LEU A 11 3.39 34.80 -67.24
CA LEU A 11 4.03 33.70 -66.51
C LEU A 11 4.62 34.16 -65.15
N ILE A 12 5.23 35.35 -65.12
CA ILE A 12 5.78 35.94 -63.91
C ILE A 12 4.65 36.25 -62.85
N LYS A 13 3.51 36.79 -63.36
CA LYS A 13 2.36 37.04 -62.44
C LYS A 13 1.70 35.79 -61.90
N VAL A 14 1.63 34.72 -62.73
CA VAL A 14 1.07 33.43 -62.26
C VAL A 14 2.01 32.76 -61.21
N SER A 15 3.34 32.83 -61.44
CA SER A 15 4.31 32.27 -60.49
C SER A 15 4.33 33.03 -59.17
N SER A 16 4.16 34.36 -59.17
CA SER A 16 4.09 35.14 -57.91
C SER A 16 2.79 34.95 -57.19
N LEU A 17 1.65 34.72 -57.84
CA LEU A 17 0.40 34.37 -57.24
C LEU A 17 0.45 32.94 -56.57
N LEU A 18 1.07 31.99 -57.27
CA LEU A 18 1.25 30.62 -56.76
C LEU A 18 2.18 30.58 -55.53
N ALA A 19 3.27 31.37 -55.52
CA ALA A 19 4.17 31.52 -54.40
C ALA A 19 3.49 32.16 -53.18
N LEU A 20 2.60 33.16 -53.42
CA LEU A 20 1.82 33.79 -52.36
C LEU A 20 0.77 32.83 -51.77
N LEU A 21 0.14 31.99 -52.59
CA LEU A 21 -0.82 30.99 -52.17
C LEU A 21 -0.16 29.88 -51.32
N ILE A 22 1.06 29.44 -51.70
CA ILE A 22 1.85 28.45 -50.97
C ILE A 22 2.29 29.03 -49.62
N PHE A 23 2.66 30.31 -49.55
CA PHE A 23 3.04 30.97 -48.32
C PHE A 23 1.86 31.13 -47.33
N ILE A 24 0.65 31.42 -47.84
CA ILE A 24 -0.58 31.50 -47.02
C ILE A 24 -0.99 30.10 -46.55
N LEU A 25 -0.82 29.05 -47.37
CA LEU A 25 -1.16 27.68 -46.99
C LEU A 25 -0.17 27.12 -45.97
N SER A 26 1.12 27.52 -46.01
CA SER A 26 2.11 27.12 -45.00
C SER A 26 1.91 27.81 -43.64
N ALA A 27 1.36 29.01 -43.62
CA ALA A 27 1.01 29.72 -42.38
C ALA A 27 -0.22 29.13 -41.68
N ALA A 28 -1.12 28.46 -42.43
CA ALA A 28 -2.29 27.79 -41.88
C ALA A 28 -1.99 26.38 -41.31
N LEU A 29 -0.80 25.82 -41.60
CA LEU A 29 -0.32 24.53 -41.05
C LEU A 29 0.66 24.68 -39.90
N CYS A 30 0.78 25.86 -39.27
CA CYS A 30 1.40 25.91 -37.95
C CYS A 30 0.57 25.03 -37.04
N PRO A 31 1.13 23.91 -36.47
CA PRO A 31 0.45 23.21 -35.44
C PRO A 31 0.23 24.26 -34.33
N THR A 32 -1.02 24.55 -34.02
CA THR A 32 -1.34 25.21 -32.76
C THR A 32 -0.70 24.35 -31.71
N SER A 33 0.46 24.77 -31.22
CA SER A 33 1.04 24.22 -30.02
C SER A 33 -0.06 24.34 -28.98
N SER A 34 -0.78 23.24 -28.75
CA SER A 34 -1.58 23.11 -27.52
C SER A 34 -0.59 23.38 -26.43
N THR A 35 -0.54 24.60 -25.94
CA THR A 35 0.06 24.91 -24.65
C THR A 35 -0.66 23.99 -23.70
N ALA A 36 -0.05 22.82 -23.43
CA ALA A 36 -0.42 22.00 -22.31
C ALA A 36 -0.44 23.01 -21.13
N ARG A 37 -1.63 23.34 -20.67
CA ARG A 37 -1.83 24.22 -19.54
C ARG A 37 -1.01 23.58 -18.43
N GLN A 38 0.12 24.18 -18.11
CA GLN A 38 0.92 23.76 -16.97
C GLN A 38 0.00 24.00 -15.81
N GLN A 39 -0.61 22.94 -15.32
CA GLN A 39 -1.55 22.98 -14.23
C GLN A 39 -0.70 23.32 -13.01
N ASP A 40 -0.79 24.56 -12.54
CA ASP A 40 0.03 25.06 -11.43
C ASP A 40 -0.26 24.33 -10.14
N SER A 41 -1.43 23.67 -10.02
CA SER A 41 -1.80 22.80 -8.89
C SER A 41 -2.76 21.69 -9.32
N TYR A 42 -2.64 20.53 -8.67
CA TYR A 42 -3.55 19.39 -8.80
C TYR A 42 -4.57 19.40 -7.65
N GLN A 43 -5.75 18.86 -7.91
CA GLN A 43 -6.77 18.63 -6.89
C GLN A 43 -6.83 17.14 -6.56
N ALA A 44 -6.53 16.78 -5.31
CA ALA A 44 -6.72 15.43 -4.80
C ALA A 44 -7.92 15.39 -3.85
N PHE A 45 -8.62 14.26 -3.83
CA PHE A 45 -9.72 14.03 -2.91
C PHE A 45 -9.50 12.75 -2.12
N ALA A 46 -9.41 12.82 -0.80
CA ALA A 46 -9.26 11.67 0.08
C ALA A 46 -10.62 11.22 0.62
N LEU A 47 -10.95 9.95 0.39
CA LEU A 47 -12.04 9.25 1.08
C LEU A 47 -11.44 8.41 2.20
N VAL A 48 -11.94 8.56 3.42
CA VAL A 48 -11.47 7.83 4.60
C VAL A 48 -12.59 6.98 5.16
N SER A 49 -12.37 5.68 5.34
CA SER A 49 -13.39 4.73 5.77
C SER A 49 -14.03 5.08 7.11
N ARG A 50 -13.23 5.49 8.10
CA ARG A 50 -13.69 5.77 9.47
C ARG A 50 -12.71 6.69 10.19
N HIS A 51 -13.20 7.39 11.22
CA HIS A 51 -12.35 8.19 12.10
C HIS A 51 -11.71 7.30 13.20
N ILE A 52 -10.67 6.56 12.84
CA ILE A 52 -9.87 5.77 13.77
C ILE A 52 -8.40 6.15 13.65
N LYS A 53 -7.65 6.00 14.75
CA LYS A 53 -6.25 6.47 14.83
C LYS A 53 -5.38 6.01 13.66
N PRO A 54 -5.32 4.73 13.25
CA PRO A 54 -4.47 4.31 12.13
C PRO A 54 -4.78 5.01 10.80
N TYR A 55 -6.07 5.30 10.54
CA TYR A 55 -6.47 5.98 9.31
C TYR A 55 -6.18 7.48 9.37
N MET A 56 -6.28 8.08 10.56
CA MET A 56 -5.92 9.48 10.76
C MET A 56 -4.41 9.68 10.66
N ASP A 57 -3.61 8.81 11.26
CA ASP A 57 -2.15 8.85 11.14
C ASP A 57 -1.72 8.76 9.65
N ALA A 58 -2.35 7.86 8.86
CA ALA A 58 -2.08 7.77 7.42
C ALA A 58 -2.56 9.00 6.64
N LEU A 59 -3.69 9.60 7.04
CA LEU A 59 -4.17 10.84 6.43
C LEU A 59 -3.22 12.02 6.74
N ASP A 60 -2.70 12.10 7.96
CA ASP A 60 -1.76 13.15 8.37
C ASP A 60 -0.45 13.06 7.58
N GLY A 61 0.11 11.84 7.41
CA GLY A 61 1.27 11.61 6.57
C GLY A 61 1.02 11.95 5.10
N LEU A 62 -0.12 11.55 4.56
CA LEU A 62 -0.54 11.92 3.20
C LEU A 62 -0.63 13.44 3.03
N HIS A 63 -1.27 14.12 3.98
CA HIS A 63 -1.45 15.57 3.95
C HIS A 63 -0.10 16.29 4.02
N SER A 64 0.78 15.90 4.95
CA SER A 64 2.10 16.50 5.12
C SER A 64 2.95 16.39 3.85
N ALA A 65 3.04 15.20 3.27
CA ALA A 65 3.84 14.97 2.06
C ALA A 65 3.27 15.69 0.82
N LEU A 66 1.94 15.79 0.68
CA LEU A 66 1.33 16.55 -0.41
C LEU A 66 1.51 18.07 -0.23
N ALA A 67 1.42 18.58 1.01
CA ALA A 67 1.65 20.00 1.31
C ALA A 67 3.08 20.43 0.98
N ASP A 68 4.07 19.58 1.27
CA ASP A 68 5.48 19.82 0.93
C ASP A 68 5.72 19.93 -0.58
N SER A 69 4.93 19.20 -1.37
CA SER A 69 5.01 19.27 -2.83
C SER A 69 4.57 20.61 -3.40
N ARG A 70 3.79 21.42 -2.66
CA ARG A 70 3.17 22.72 -3.04
C ARG A 70 2.39 22.68 -4.36
N LYS A 71 2.06 21.48 -4.86
CA LYS A 71 1.42 21.26 -6.16
C LYS A 71 0.08 20.58 -6.07
N VAL A 72 -0.31 20.13 -4.88
CA VAL A 72 -1.56 19.38 -4.69
C VAL A 72 -2.36 19.99 -3.55
N GLU A 73 -3.62 20.32 -3.83
CA GLU A 73 -4.61 20.66 -2.81
C GLU A 73 -5.42 19.43 -2.47
N LEU A 74 -5.44 19.03 -1.20
CA LEU A 74 -6.14 17.85 -0.72
C LEU A 74 -7.45 18.22 -0.03
N LYS A 75 -8.58 17.73 -0.57
CA LYS A 75 -9.87 17.71 0.12
C LYS A 75 -10.10 16.35 0.75
N THR A 76 -10.74 16.32 1.92
CA THR A 76 -10.94 15.06 2.67
C THR A 76 -12.41 14.90 3.05
N ARG A 77 -12.92 13.67 2.89
CA ARG A 77 -14.21 13.22 3.39
C ARG A 77 -14.03 11.94 4.20
N ILE A 78 -14.41 12.00 5.48
CA ILE A 78 -14.53 10.78 6.31
C ILE A 78 -15.95 10.27 6.11
N LEU A 79 -16.06 8.99 5.75
CA LEU A 79 -17.35 8.37 5.43
C LEU A 79 -18.16 8.12 6.70
N ASP A 80 -19.46 8.32 6.59
CA ASP A 80 -20.43 7.85 7.57
C ASP A 80 -21.27 6.68 7.02
N SER A 81 -22.19 6.15 7.81
CA SER A 81 -23.05 5.03 7.39
C SER A 81 -23.93 5.39 6.21
N GLN A 82 -24.40 6.64 6.11
CA GLN A 82 -25.26 7.10 5.01
C GLN A 82 -24.45 7.20 3.71
N ASP A 83 -23.21 7.63 3.77
CA ASP A 83 -22.31 7.69 2.62
C ASP A 83 -22.07 6.30 2.00
N ILE A 84 -22.00 5.27 2.84
CA ILE A 84 -21.80 3.88 2.41
C ILE A 84 -23.07 3.31 1.81
N GLU A 85 -24.22 3.53 2.44
CA GLU A 85 -25.53 3.05 1.98
C GLU A 85 -26.04 3.80 0.72
N ASN A 86 -25.79 5.11 0.65
CA ASN A 86 -26.23 5.94 -0.47
C ASN A 86 -25.12 6.91 -0.93
N PRO A 87 -24.22 6.48 -1.82
CA PRO A 87 -23.09 7.25 -2.27
C PRO A 87 -23.40 8.41 -3.21
N ALA A 88 -24.70 8.69 -3.49
CA ALA A 88 -25.09 9.75 -4.42
C ALA A 88 -24.62 11.16 -3.98
N GLY A 89 -24.49 11.40 -2.67
CA GLY A 89 -23.95 12.63 -2.11
C GLY A 89 -22.48 12.81 -2.48
N ILE A 90 -21.67 11.80 -2.20
CA ILE A 90 -20.22 11.79 -2.51
C ILE A 90 -19.99 11.88 -4.02
N LYS A 91 -20.78 11.15 -4.82
CA LYS A 91 -20.68 11.20 -6.28
C LYS A 91 -20.90 12.63 -6.80
N ARG A 92 -21.91 13.36 -6.28
CA ARG A 92 -22.14 14.76 -6.65
C ARG A 92 -21.00 15.68 -6.21
N GLU A 93 -20.48 15.47 -5.01
CA GLU A 93 -19.34 16.23 -4.48
C GLU A 93 -18.10 16.03 -5.35
N LEU A 94 -17.74 14.80 -5.68
CA LEU A 94 -16.63 14.48 -6.58
C LEU A 94 -16.84 15.04 -7.99
N SER A 95 -18.05 14.90 -8.56
CA SER A 95 -18.36 15.46 -9.87
C SER A 95 -18.26 16.99 -9.91
N SER A 96 -18.62 17.66 -8.83
CA SER A 96 -18.53 19.13 -8.70
C SER A 96 -17.11 19.60 -8.45
N ALA A 97 -16.34 18.85 -7.65
CA ALA A 97 -14.95 19.18 -7.33
C ALA A 97 -14.01 18.89 -8.50
N GLY A 98 -14.29 17.87 -9.31
CA GLY A 98 -13.51 17.47 -10.47
C GLY A 98 -12.05 17.17 -10.13
N PRO A 99 -11.76 16.32 -9.11
CA PRO A 99 -10.37 16.08 -8.69
C PRO A 99 -9.59 15.33 -9.76
N ASP A 100 -8.30 15.62 -9.84
CA ASP A 100 -7.35 14.92 -10.72
C ASP A 100 -6.99 13.53 -10.19
N MET A 101 -7.18 13.31 -8.87
CA MET A 101 -6.84 12.06 -8.19
C MET A 101 -7.79 11.80 -7.01
N LEU A 102 -8.21 10.55 -6.88
CA LEU A 102 -8.92 10.02 -5.71
C LEU A 102 -7.94 9.18 -4.88
N VAL A 103 -7.86 9.46 -3.59
CA VAL A 103 -7.11 8.64 -2.63
C VAL A 103 -8.10 8.01 -1.66
N SER A 104 -8.06 6.70 -1.46
CA SER A 104 -8.92 6.00 -0.51
C SER A 104 -8.11 5.41 0.63
N ILE A 105 -8.55 5.64 1.86
CA ILE A 105 -7.91 5.19 3.10
C ILE A 105 -8.85 4.21 3.82
N GLY A 106 -8.47 2.93 3.84
CA GLY A 106 -9.25 1.85 4.43
C GLY A 106 -10.19 1.14 3.46
N PRO A 107 -10.77 0.00 3.84
CA PRO A 107 -11.47 -0.91 2.93
C PRO A 107 -12.81 -0.36 2.40
N GLU A 108 -13.64 0.27 3.24
CA GLU A 108 -14.94 0.82 2.81
C GLU A 108 -14.75 1.97 1.82
N ALA A 109 -13.83 2.89 2.12
CA ALA A 109 -13.47 3.98 1.23
C ALA A 109 -12.87 3.48 -0.09
N SER A 110 -12.09 2.39 -0.04
CA SER A 110 -11.46 1.82 -1.23
C SER A 110 -12.47 1.14 -2.14
N ARG A 111 -13.44 0.41 -1.59
CA ARG A 111 -14.52 -0.20 -2.37
C ARG A 111 -15.43 0.87 -3.01
N LEU A 112 -15.83 1.86 -2.24
CA LEU A 112 -16.62 2.98 -2.74
C LEU A 112 -15.85 3.79 -3.79
N GLY A 113 -14.61 4.13 -3.46
CA GLY A 113 -13.71 4.89 -4.32
C GLY A 113 -13.45 4.21 -5.67
N GLU A 114 -13.30 2.89 -5.70
CA GLU A 114 -13.14 2.13 -6.93
C GLU A 114 -14.35 2.30 -7.88
N ASN A 115 -15.56 2.17 -7.34
CA ASN A 115 -16.77 2.35 -8.13
C ASN A 115 -16.87 3.78 -8.69
N LEU A 116 -16.66 4.79 -7.83
CA LEU A 116 -16.73 6.20 -8.22
C LEU A 116 -15.61 6.59 -9.18
N SER A 117 -14.38 6.09 -8.97
CA SER A 117 -13.24 6.26 -9.86
C SER A 117 -13.56 5.78 -11.28
N ARG A 118 -14.16 4.58 -11.39
CA ARG A 118 -14.55 3.97 -12.65
C ARG A 118 -15.69 4.74 -13.36
N GLU A 119 -16.71 5.14 -12.59
CA GLU A 119 -17.84 5.88 -13.13
C GLU A 119 -17.49 7.29 -13.61
N LEU A 120 -16.63 7.98 -12.89
CA LEU A 120 -16.25 9.36 -13.14
C LEU A 120 -14.96 9.52 -13.97
N GLY A 121 -14.25 8.41 -14.23
CA GLY A 121 -12.97 8.43 -14.94
C GLY A 121 -11.83 9.09 -14.16
N ILE A 122 -11.91 9.15 -12.82
CA ILE A 122 -10.90 9.76 -11.95
C ILE A 122 -9.88 8.69 -11.55
N PRO A 123 -8.57 8.89 -11.78
CA PRO A 123 -7.53 7.97 -11.30
C PRO A 123 -7.59 7.81 -9.79
N MET A 124 -7.36 6.58 -9.30
CA MET A 124 -7.41 6.27 -7.88
C MET A 124 -6.13 5.59 -7.37
N VAL A 125 -5.77 5.92 -6.13
CA VAL A 125 -4.78 5.20 -5.31
C VAL A 125 -5.45 4.78 -4.01
N TYR A 126 -5.26 3.52 -3.59
CA TYR A 126 -5.76 3.05 -2.31
C TYR A 126 -4.63 2.85 -1.29
N THR A 127 -4.97 2.93 -0.01
CA THR A 127 -4.08 2.59 1.09
C THR A 127 -4.86 2.06 2.30
N MET A 128 -4.16 1.52 3.28
CA MET A 128 -4.74 0.98 4.52
C MET A 128 -5.73 -0.17 4.29
N VAL A 129 -5.47 -1.01 3.29
CA VAL A 129 -6.22 -2.23 2.98
C VAL A 129 -5.33 -3.44 3.21
N LEU A 130 -5.79 -4.37 4.05
CA LEU A 130 -5.01 -5.58 4.38
C LEU A 130 -4.95 -6.55 3.18
N ASN A 131 -6.10 -6.88 2.61
CA ASN A 131 -6.23 -7.85 1.51
C ASN A 131 -6.89 -7.19 0.28
N PRO A 132 -6.13 -6.45 -0.54
CA PRO A 132 -6.70 -5.78 -1.71
C PRO A 132 -7.26 -6.77 -2.74
N ASP A 133 -6.66 -7.94 -2.92
CA ASP A 133 -7.14 -8.96 -3.87
C ASP A 133 -8.53 -9.51 -3.52
N VAL A 134 -8.87 -9.54 -2.23
CA VAL A 134 -10.22 -9.92 -1.75
C VAL A 134 -11.18 -8.73 -1.84
N LEU A 135 -10.69 -7.51 -1.62
CA LEU A 135 -11.52 -6.32 -1.66
C LEU A 135 -11.99 -5.99 -3.08
N PHE A 136 -11.12 -6.16 -4.07
CA PHE A 136 -11.32 -5.85 -5.48
C PHE A 136 -11.55 -7.14 -6.29
N GLU A 137 -12.73 -7.77 -6.12
CA GLU A 137 -13.06 -9.15 -6.54
C GLU A 137 -12.93 -9.45 -8.04
N ASP A 138 -12.90 -8.45 -8.91
CA ASP A 138 -12.96 -8.64 -10.37
C ASP A 138 -11.60 -8.67 -11.10
N ASN A 139 -10.47 -8.92 -10.43
CA ASN A 139 -9.11 -8.75 -11.00
C ASN A 139 -8.87 -7.37 -11.67
N LYS A 140 -9.72 -6.42 -11.35
CA LYS A 140 -9.66 -5.03 -11.82
C LYS A 140 -9.24 -4.09 -10.68
N SER A 141 -8.42 -4.62 -9.77
CA SER A 141 -7.82 -3.79 -8.71
C SER A 141 -7.34 -2.48 -9.33
N PRO A 142 -7.67 -1.32 -8.75
CA PRO A 142 -7.01 -0.09 -9.16
C PRO A 142 -5.52 -0.39 -9.13
N CYS A 143 -4.86 -0.20 -10.25
CA CYS A 143 -3.50 -0.70 -10.49
C CYS A 143 -2.45 -0.20 -9.50
N CYS A 144 -2.83 0.60 -8.52
CA CYS A 144 -1.89 1.25 -7.61
C CYS A 144 -2.48 1.45 -6.22
N GLY A 145 -1.75 0.94 -5.24
CA GLY A 145 -2.09 1.14 -3.83
C GLY A 145 -1.03 0.55 -2.90
N ILE A 146 -1.20 0.77 -1.61
CA ILE A 146 -0.33 0.24 -0.58
C ILE A 146 -1.15 -0.65 0.34
N SER A 147 -0.90 -1.95 0.28
CA SER A 147 -1.52 -2.89 1.20
C SER A 147 -0.82 -2.87 2.55
N LEU A 148 -1.54 -3.24 3.62
CA LEU A 148 -0.94 -3.42 4.95
C LEU A 148 -0.19 -4.74 5.11
N HIS A 149 -0.01 -5.48 4.01
CA HIS A 149 0.67 -6.77 4.03
C HIS A 149 2.19 -6.57 3.91
N ILE A 150 2.92 -6.81 4.99
CA ILE A 150 4.38 -6.89 4.96
C ILE A 150 4.75 -8.18 4.24
N PRO A 151 5.54 -8.15 3.15
CA PRO A 151 5.91 -9.36 2.43
C PRO A 151 6.57 -10.39 3.34
N VAL A 152 6.18 -11.66 3.19
CA VAL A 152 6.69 -12.78 4.02
C VAL A 152 8.22 -12.83 4.00
N PHE A 153 8.84 -12.62 2.85
CA PHE A 153 10.30 -12.59 2.72
C PHE A 153 10.96 -11.53 3.60
N ASN A 154 10.38 -10.33 3.66
CA ASN A 154 10.88 -9.25 4.53
C ASN A 154 10.79 -9.66 6.00
N GLN A 155 9.63 -10.21 6.43
CA GLN A 155 9.45 -10.66 7.81
C GLN A 155 10.47 -11.74 8.20
N LEU A 156 10.68 -12.74 7.34
CA LEU A 156 11.66 -13.82 7.59
C LEU A 156 13.10 -13.29 7.60
N MET A 157 13.46 -12.40 6.70
CA MET A 157 14.78 -11.78 6.67
C MET A 157 15.06 -10.97 7.93
N ASP A 158 14.08 -10.18 8.37
CA ASP A 158 14.25 -9.36 9.56
C ASP A 158 14.27 -10.23 10.82
N MET A 159 13.45 -11.28 10.90
CA MET A 159 13.47 -12.26 11.98
C MET A 159 14.83 -12.97 12.08
N SER A 160 15.34 -13.49 10.95
CA SER A 160 16.65 -14.17 10.90
C SER A 160 17.81 -13.24 11.28
N LYS A 161 17.72 -11.96 10.93
CA LYS A 161 18.73 -10.96 11.33
C LYS A 161 18.63 -10.57 12.79
N ALA A 162 17.41 -10.39 13.29
CA ALA A 162 17.18 -9.93 14.66
C ALA A 162 17.46 -11.03 15.70
N LEU A 163 17.16 -12.28 15.35
CA LEU A 163 17.24 -13.45 16.22
C LEU A 163 18.08 -14.56 15.56
N PRO A 164 19.41 -14.42 15.43
CA PRO A 164 20.25 -15.30 14.63
C PRO A 164 20.36 -16.73 15.18
N GLU A 165 20.07 -16.94 16.45
CA GLU A 165 20.09 -18.25 17.11
C GLU A 165 18.84 -19.10 16.81
N ILE A 166 17.74 -18.48 16.37
CA ILE A 166 16.49 -19.13 16.02
C ILE A 166 16.62 -19.81 14.64
N LYS A 167 16.22 -21.07 14.56
CA LYS A 167 16.23 -21.87 13.32
C LYS A 167 14.87 -22.47 13.00
N LYS A 168 14.13 -22.92 14.02
CA LYS A 168 12.83 -23.57 13.89
C LYS A 168 11.73 -22.66 14.41
N VAL A 169 10.89 -22.19 13.53
CA VAL A 169 9.83 -21.24 13.84
C VAL A 169 8.47 -21.90 13.68
N GLY A 170 7.77 -22.09 14.80
CA GLY A 170 6.38 -22.55 14.78
C GLY A 170 5.46 -21.43 14.31
N LEU A 171 4.77 -21.60 13.21
CA LEU A 171 3.77 -20.66 12.70
C LEU A 171 2.38 -21.11 13.12
N LEU A 172 1.75 -20.37 14.02
CA LEU A 172 0.39 -20.63 14.49
C LEU A 172 -0.63 -20.01 13.54
N PHE A 173 -1.48 -20.84 12.91
CA PHE A 173 -2.43 -20.36 11.91
C PHE A 173 -3.64 -21.30 11.73
N ASN A 174 -4.73 -20.72 11.19
CA ASN A 174 -5.87 -21.50 10.70
C ASN A 174 -5.69 -21.79 9.21
N PRO A 175 -5.70 -23.09 8.80
CA PRO A 175 -5.52 -23.48 7.40
C PRO A 175 -6.57 -22.90 6.44
N GLU A 176 -7.80 -22.68 6.91
CA GLU A 176 -8.87 -22.12 6.06
C GLU A 176 -8.57 -20.69 5.60
N SER A 177 -7.84 -19.91 6.42
CA SER A 177 -7.56 -18.49 6.15
C SER A 177 -6.10 -18.21 5.77
N ASN A 178 -5.14 -19.01 6.25
CA ASN A 178 -3.72 -18.69 6.15
C ASN A 178 -2.85 -19.81 5.53
N SER A 179 -3.43 -20.84 4.89
CA SER A 179 -2.65 -21.90 4.23
C SER A 179 -1.71 -21.37 3.14
N ALA A 180 -2.13 -20.40 2.35
CA ALA A 180 -1.28 -19.78 1.33
C ALA A 180 -0.11 -18.99 1.94
N PHE A 181 -0.33 -18.32 3.08
CA PHE A 181 0.72 -17.63 3.82
C PHE A 181 1.74 -18.65 4.35
N PHE A 182 1.29 -19.73 4.99
CA PHE A 182 2.16 -20.79 5.48
C PHE A 182 3.00 -21.43 4.35
N ALA A 183 2.36 -21.82 3.25
CA ALA A 183 3.07 -22.42 2.10
C ALA A 183 4.18 -21.49 1.57
N ARG A 184 3.90 -20.20 1.48
CA ARG A 184 4.90 -19.20 1.07
C ARG A 184 6.00 -19.05 2.12
N ALA A 185 5.64 -19.03 3.41
CA ALA A 185 6.60 -18.94 4.51
C ALA A 185 7.54 -20.16 4.54
N GLY A 186 7.05 -21.37 4.31
CA GLY A 186 7.85 -22.58 4.25
C GLY A 186 8.89 -22.55 3.12
N ILE A 187 8.49 -22.09 1.92
CA ILE A 187 9.42 -21.97 0.78
C ILE A 187 10.47 -20.88 1.05
N LEU A 188 10.05 -19.70 1.49
CA LEU A 188 10.95 -18.56 1.70
C LEU A 188 11.81 -18.71 2.95
N GLY A 189 11.34 -19.47 3.95
CA GLY A 189 12.09 -19.79 5.16
C GLY A 189 13.40 -20.48 4.86
N GLN A 190 13.40 -21.44 3.94
CA GLN A 190 14.62 -22.13 3.50
C GLN A 190 15.67 -21.15 2.94
N MET A 191 15.25 -20.11 2.26
CA MET A 191 16.14 -19.07 1.70
C MET A 191 16.75 -18.16 2.78
N THR A 192 16.11 -18.06 3.93
CA THR A 192 16.55 -17.22 5.06
C THR A 192 17.18 -18.02 6.19
N GLY A 193 17.31 -19.34 6.03
CA GLY A 193 17.87 -20.25 7.02
C GLY A 193 16.92 -20.56 8.17
N LEU A 194 15.61 -20.40 7.96
CA LEU A 194 14.54 -20.70 8.92
C LEU A 194 13.71 -21.88 8.43
N GLU A 195 13.50 -22.86 9.30
CA GLU A 195 12.52 -23.93 9.12
C GLU A 195 11.18 -23.51 9.71
N ILE A 196 10.13 -23.50 8.89
CA ILE A 196 8.79 -23.11 9.35
C ILE A 196 7.96 -24.35 9.64
N ILE A 197 7.60 -24.52 10.91
CA ILE A 197 6.84 -25.67 11.42
C ILE A 197 5.36 -25.27 11.52
N PRO A 198 4.43 -26.02 10.91
CA PRO A 198 2.99 -25.69 10.98
C PRO A 198 2.45 -26.00 12.37
N LEU A 199 1.78 -25.02 12.97
CA LEU A 199 0.98 -25.17 14.16
C LEU A 199 -0.48 -24.86 13.77
N GLU A 200 -1.16 -25.88 13.23
CA GLU A 200 -2.49 -25.72 12.65
C GLU A 200 -3.57 -25.76 13.71
N VAL A 201 -4.45 -24.76 13.69
CA VAL A 201 -5.60 -24.64 14.60
C VAL A 201 -6.85 -24.21 13.82
N SER A 202 -7.95 -24.93 13.98
CA SER A 202 -9.24 -24.58 13.41
C SER A 202 -10.11 -23.79 14.38
N SER A 203 -9.74 -23.76 15.66
CA SER A 203 -10.43 -23.00 16.70
C SER A 203 -9.47 -22.60 17.82
N SER A 204 -9.82 -21.53 18.54
CA SER A 204 -9.03 -21.08 19.70
C SER A 204 -8.89 -22.11 20.82
N ARG A 205 -9.84 -23.07 20.91
CA ARG A 205 -9.79 -24.15 21.92
C ARG A 205 -8.68 -25.15 21.71
N GLN A 206 -8.19 -25.30 20.46
CA GLN A 206 -7.10 -26.22 20.12
C GLN A 206 -5.72 -25.62 20.40
N VAL A 207 -5.63 -24.30 20.56
CA VAL A 207 -4.34 -23.61 20.72
C VAL A 207 -3.48 -24.18 21.85
N PRO A 208 -3.99 -24.41 23.08
CA PRO A 208 -3.16 -24.94 24.17
C PRO A 208 -2.57 -26.33 23.86
N GLU A 209 -3.39 -27.25 23.32
CA GLU A 209 -2.96 -28.61 22.97
C GLU A 209 -1.90 -28.59 21.87
N VAL A 210 -2.15 -27.83 20.78
CA VAL A 210 -1.19 -27.72 19.67
C VAL A 210 0.13 -27.10 20.11
N LEU A 211 0.11 -26.12 20.99
CA LEU A 211 1.34 -25.51 21.52
C LEU A 211 2.10 -26.48 22.43
N GLU A 212 1.42 -27.21 23.33
CA GLU A 212 2.03 -28.17 24.24
C GLU A 212 2.76 -29.26 23.46
N ASP A 213 2.17 -29.77 22.38
CA ASP A 213 2.77 -30.81 21.54
C ASP A 213 4.01 -30.35 20.75
N HIS A 214 4.22 -29.02 20.63
CA HIS A 214 5.25 -28.48 19.77
C HIS A 214 6.36 -27.69 20.46
N TRP A 215 6.26 -27.37 21.77
CA TRP A 215 7.27 -26.56 22.46
C TRP A 215 8.70 -27.12 22.31
N GLU A 216 8.88 -28.43 22.37
CA GLU A 216 10.19 -29.07 22.23
C GLU A 216 10.71 -29.07 20.78
N HIS A 217 9.86 -28.78 19.80
CA HIS A 217 10.17 -28.85 18.37
C HIS A 217 10.43 -27.52 17.70
N ILE A 218 10.18 -26.40 18.40
CA ILE A 218 10.35 -25.04 17.90
C ILE A 218 11.34 -24.24 18.74
N ASP A 219 12.02 -23.29 18.10
CA ASP A 219 12.88 -22.31 18.79
C ASP A 219 12.13 -20.99 19.07
N ALA A 220 11.13 -20.67 18.27
CA ALA A 220 10.31 -19.47 18.40
C ALA A 220 8.88 -19.74 17.94
N LEU A 221 7.93 -18.97 18.46
CA LEU A 221 6.54 -18.94 18.01
C LEU A 221 6.27 -17.69 17.18
N TRP A 222 5.80 -17.88 15.94
CA TRP A 222 5.41 -16.79 15.05
C TRP A 222 3.89 -16.72 14.94
N MET A 223 3.32 -15.58 15.32
CA MET A 223 1.90 -15.29 15.26
C MET A 223 1.63 -14.26 14.13
N VAL A 224 0.64 -14.55 13.32
CA VAL A 224 0.22 -13.73 12.19
C VAL A 224 -1.24 -13.29 12.38
N PRO A 225 -1.74 -12.28 11.64
CA PRO A 225 -3.16 -11.94 11.68
C PRO A 225 -4.03 -13.14 11.34
N ASP A 226 -4.75 -13.67 12.34
CA ASP A 226 -5.62 -14.85 12.22
C ASP A 226 -6.88 -14.68 13.07
N ARG A 227 -8.05 -15.04 12.49
CA ARG A 227 -9.34 -14.91 13.17
C ARG A 227 -9.47 -15.84 14.36
N THR A 228 -8.78 -16.96 14.36
CA THR A 228 -8.80 -17.97 15.43
C THR A 228 -8.10 -17.46 16.67
N VAL A 229 -7.09 -16.57 16.51
CA VAL A 229 -6.28 -16.00 17.59
C VAL A 229 -6.39 -14.47 17.55
N SER A 230 -7.60 -13.95 17.80
CA SER A 230 -7.91 -12.50 17.71
C SER A 230 -8.18 -11.82 19.06
N SER A 231 -8.39 -12.58 20.13
CA SER A 231 -8.68 -12.05 21.47
C SER A 231 -7.38 -11.64 22.17
N GLU A 232 -7.32 -10.42 22.69
CA GLU A 232 -6.17 -9.90 23.43
C GLU A 232 -5.81 -10.82 24.62
N ALA A 233 -6.81 -11.29 25.37
CA ALA A 233 -6.59 -12.20 26.49
C ALA A 233 -5.95 -13.54 26.07
N LEU A 234 -6.33 -14.09 24.91
CA LEU A 234 -5.73 -15.30 24.37
C LEU A 234 -4.30 -15.04 23.91
N ILE A 235 -4.04 -13.93 23.22
CA ILE A 235 -2.70 -13.54 22.79
C ILE A 235 -1.76 -13.38 24.00
N GLU A 236 -2.19 -12.67 25.03
CA GLU A 236 -1.41 -12.53 26.26
C GLU A 236 -1.13 -13.88 26.94
N HIS A 237 -2.12 -14.77 26.96
CA HIS A 237 -1.95 -16.12 27.50
C HIS A 237 -0.90 -16.89 26.69
N ILE A 238 -1.01 -16.90 25.36
CA ILE A 238 -0.04 -17.57 24.47
C ILE A 238 1.38 -17.03 24.69
N ILE A 239 1.53 -15.69 24.79
CA ILE A 239 2.83 -15.07 25.01
C ILE A 239 3.41 -15.52 26.37
N LYS A 240 2.60 -15.55 27.43
CA LYS A 240 3.03 -16.00 28.76
C LYS A 240 3.46 -17.46 28.75
N GLU A 241 2.69 -18.35 28.14
CA GLU A 241 3.02 -19.77 27.99
C GLU A 241 4.32 -19.97 27.19
N ALA A 242 4.46 -19.27 26.06
CA ALA A 242 5.70 -19.36 25.26
C ALA A 242 6.93 -18.92 26.08
N LEU A 243 6.83 -17.83 26.83
CA LEU A 243 7.91 -17.35 27.70
C LEU A 243 8.21 -18.33 28.86
N TYR A 244 7.19 -18.98 29.41
CA TYR A 244 7.37 -20.03 30.42
C TYR A 244 8.17 -21.21 29.85
N HIS A 245 7.94 -21.60 28.59
CA HIS A 245 8.71 -22.65 27.91
C HIS A 245 10.04 -22.13 27.30
N GLY A 246 10.44 -20.91 27.61
CA GLY A 246 11.68 -20.32 27.10
C GLY A 246 11.66 -20.00 25.60
N LYS A 247 10.47 -19.87 24.98
CA LYS A 247 10.31 -19.62 23.56
C LYS A 247 9.98 -18.15 23.29
N PRO A 248 10.77 -17.43 22.49
CA PRO A 248 10.43 -16.07 22.04
C PRO A 248 9.22 -16.08 21.14
N VAL A 249 8.39 -15.04 21.27
CA VAL A 249 7.25 -14.81 20.39
C VAL A 249 7.57 -13.69 19.39
N VAL A 250 7.18 -13.90 18.14
CA VAL A 250 7.19 -12.92 17.07
C VAL A 250 5.75 -12.55 16.73
N GLY A 251 5.41 -11.28 16.87
CA GLY A 251 4.07 -10.75 16.64
C GLY A 251 4.00 -9.77 15.47
N TYR A 252 2.79 -9.25 15.20
CA TYR A 252 2.51 -8.45 14.02
C TYR A 252 2.00 -7.03 14.31
N ASN A 253 2.02 -6.58 15.57
CA ASN A 253 1.63 -5.22 15.95
C ASN A 253 2.20 -4.82 17.32
N ARG A 254 1.96 -3.57 17.71
CA ARG A 254 2.44 -2.98 18.95
C ARG A 254 1.94 -3.70 20.19
N PHE A 255 0.70 -4.20 20.17
CA PHE A 255 0.13 -4.94 21.29
C PHE A 255 0.96 -6.19 21.66
N PHE A 256 1.47 -6.93 20.66
CA PHE A 256 2.36 -8.06 20.92
C PHE A 256 3.64 -7.64 21.63
N TYR A 257 4.26 -6.55 21.19
CA TYR A 257 5.46 -6.02 21.82
C TYR A 257 5.20 -5.63 23.28
N ASP A 258 4.12 -4.89 23.52
CA ASP A 258 3.74 -4.42 24.85
C ASP A 258 3.34 -5.58 25.78
N SER A 259 2.79 -6.67 25.23
CA SER A 259 2.45 -7.92 25.94
C SER A 259 3.66 -8.84 26.20
N GLY A 260 4.86 -8.49 25.72
CA GLY A 260 6.09 -9.22 26.02
C GLY A 260 6.66 -10.07 24.88
N ALA A 261 6.12 -9.99 23.67
CA ALA A 261 6.76 -10.61 22.50
C ALA A 261 8.20 -10.07 22.31
N VAL A 262 9.12 -10.94 21.90
CA VAL A 262 10.53 -10.58 21.71
C VAL A 262 10.70 -9.70 20.47
N LEU A 263 9.93 -9.98 19.43
CA LEU A 263 9.94 -9.22 18.18
C LEU A 263 8.51 -8.92 17.73
N ALA A 264 8.28 -7.72 17.24
CA ALA A 264 7.02 -7.38 16.59
C ALA A 264 7.24 -6.52 15.35
N PHE A 265 6.51 -6.84 14.29
CA PHE A 265 6.42 -6.02 13.07
C PHE A 265 5.31 -5.00 13.25
N VAL A 266 5.65 -3.73 13.32
CA VAL A 266 4.70 -2.65 13.60
C VAL A 266 4.63 -1.72 12.41
N LEU A 267 3.46 -1.65 11.77
CA LEU A 267 3.22 -0.74 10.64
C LEU A 267 3.35 0.71 11.09
N ASP A 268 4.00 1.52 10.28
CA ASP A 268 4.13 2.95 10.44
C ASP A 268 3.09 3.66 9.58
N TYR A 269 1.95 3.96 10.16
CA TYR A 269 0.80 4.46 9.41
C TYR A 269 1.03 5.86 8.84
N GLU A 270 1.78 6.71 9.52
CA GLU A 270 2.14 8.04 9.02
C GLU A 270 3.04 7.92 7.80
N GLN A 271 4.11 7.11 7.86
CA GLN A 271 4.97 6.84 6.72
C GLN A 271 4.23 6.14 5.57
N ILE A 272 3.24 5.27 5.85
CA ILE A 272 2.37 4.70 4.81
C ILE A 272 1.57 5.81 4.10
N GLY A 273 1.13 6.82 4.84
CA GLY A 273 0.49 8.01 4.28
C GLY A 273 1.42 8.79 3.35
N GLU A 274 2.67 9.01 3.75
CA GLU A 274 3.71 9.64 2.92
C GLU A 274 3.99 8.83 1.65
N GLN A 275 4.16 7.51 1.77
CA GLN A 275 4.31 6.62 0.61
C GLN A 275 3.11 6.68 -0.33
N THR A 276 1.90 6.86 0.22
CA THR A 276 0.67 7.03 -0.58
C THR A 276 0.70 8.34 -1.36
N ALA A 277 1.20 9.44 -0.77
CA ALA A 277 1.40 10.70 -1.45
C ALA A 277 2.38 10.57 -2.62
N GLU A 278 3.52 9.93 -2.41
CA GLU A 278 4.51 9.68 -3.47
C GLU A 278 3.92 8.88 -4.64
N LEU A 279 3.12 7.85 -4.31
CA LEU A 279 2.44 7.04 -5.31
C LEU A 279 1.40 7.85 -6.08
N ALA A 280 0.60 8.68 -5.41
CA ALA A 280 -0.38 9.58 -6.02
C ALA A 280 0.29 10.60 -6.93
N LEU A 281 1.36 11.26 -6.48
CA LEU A 281 2.16 12.20 -7.28
C LEU A 281 2.77 11.52 -8.52
N SER A 282 3.31 10.31 -8.37
CA SER A 282 3.84 9.53 -9.49
C SER A 282 2.77 9.29 -10.56
N ARG A 283 1.56 8.95 -10.15
CA ARG A 283 0.40 8.73 -11.04
C ARG A 283 -0.07 10.01 -11.71
N LEU A 284 -0.16 11.13 -10.99
CA LEU A 284 -0.50 12.44 -11.55
C LEU A 284 0.48 12.86 -12.66
N HIS A 285 1.74 12.48 -12.52
CA HIS A 285 2.77 12.73 -13.55
C HIS A 285 2.83 11.67 -14.66
N GLY A 286 1.85 10.74 -14.74
CA GLY A 286 1.80 9.68 -15.76
C GLY A 286 2.89 8.62 -15.64
N ARG A 287 3.55 8.50 -14.48
CA ARG A 287 4.59 7.49 -14.24
C ARG A 287 3.95 6.21 -13.71
N PRO A 288 4.42 5.02 -14.12
CA PRO A 288 3.97 3.78 -13.52
C PRO A 288 4.44 3.73 -12.07
N GLY A 289 3.50 3.84 -11.12
CA GLY A 289 3.82 3.65 -9.70
C GLY A 289 4.13 2.18 -9.42
N ARG A 290 5.31 1.89 -8.87
CA ARG A 290 5.58 0.57 -8.28
C ARG A 290 4.88 0.51 -6.93
N GLN A 291 4.15 -0.57 -6.66
CA GLN A 291 3.54 -0.81 -5.36
C GLN A 291 4.66 -0.99 -4.31
N PRO A 292 4.81 -0.07 -3.35
CA PRO A 292 5.86 -0.19 -2.34
C PRO A 292 5.49 -1.24 -1.29
N VAL A 293 6.50 -1.73 -0.58
CA VAL A 293 6.29 -2.42 0.71
C VAL A 293 5.79 -1.37 1.69
N PRO A 294 4.72 -1.64 2.46
CA PRO A 294 4.25 -0.70 3.47
C PRO A 294 5.37 -0.41 4.49
N ALA A 295 5.49 0.83 4.91
CA ALA A 295 6.44 1.20 5.93
C ALA A 295 6.13 0.49 7.26
N TYR A 296 7.14 -0.10 7.87
CA TYR A 296 7.03 -0.79 9.15
C TYR A 296 8.34 -0.71 9.93
N GLN A 297 8.24 -0.92 11.22
CA GLN A 297 9.36 -1.00 12.15
C GLN A 297 9.44 -2.41 12.73
N VAL A 298 10.66 -2.88 12.96
CA VAL A 298 10.93 -4.13 13.71
C VAL A 298 11.26 -3.73 15.14
N LEU A 299 10.32 -3.95 16.06
CA LEU A 299 10.54 -3.68 17.47
C LEU A 299 11.11 -4.92 18.15
N ILE A 300 12.22 -4.76 18.86
CA ILE A 300 12.88 -5.83 19.63
C ILE A 300 12.74 -5.51 21.12
N ASN A 301 12.07 -6.38 21.85
CA ASN A 301 11.94 -6.29 23.31
C ASN A 301 13.20 -6.88 23.96
N ARG A 302 14.20 -6.04 24.15
CA ARG A 302 15.50 -6.43 24.71
C ARG A 302 15.38 -7.01 26.11
N ARG A 303 14.43 -6.52 26.91
CA ARG A 303 14.20 -7.04 28.28
C ARG A 303 13.75 -8.50 28.21
N THR A 304 12.79 -8.80 27.36
CA THR A 304 12.31 -10.17 27.17
C THR A 304 13.39 -11.05 26.52
N ALA A 305 14.08 -10.54 25.48
CA ALA A 305 15.19 -11.28 24.85
C ALA A 305 16.29 -11.66 25.87
N SER A 306 16.73 -10.71 26.69
CA SER A 306 17.73 -10.96 27.72
C SER A 306 17.25 -11.97 28.78
N SER A 307 15.97 -11.94 29.19
CA SER A 307 15.41 -12.92 30.13
C SER A 307 15.39 -14.35 29.57
N LEU A 308 15.34 -14.49 28.26
CA LEU A 308 15.44 -15.77 27.56
C LEU A 308 16.88 -16.15 27.16
N GLY A 309 17.88 -15.33 27.50
CA GLY A 309 19.29 -15.56 27.13
C GLY A 309 19.59 -15.41 25.65
N LEU A 310 18.71 -14.73 24.88
CA LEU A 310 18.87 -14.55 23.44
C LEU A 310 19.80 -13.37 23.14
N LYS A 311 20.68 -13.55 22.16
CA LYS A 311 21.47 -12.47 21.57
C LYS A 311 20.66 -11.80 20.45
N THR A 312 20.61 -10.48 20.49
CA THR A 312 20.01 -9.69 19.43
C THR A 312 21.11 -9.07 18.57
N LYS A 313 20.81 -8.71 17.32
CA LYS A 313 21.80 -8.21 16.36
C LYS A 313 22.63 -7.02 16.86
N GLU A 314 22.10 -6.18 17.74
CA GLU A 314 22.81 -5.02 18.31
C GLU A 314 23.74 -5.41 19.48
N ASP A 315 23.67 -6.66 19.95
CA ASP A 315 24.56 -7.20 20.99
C ASP A 315 25.81 -7.86 20.37
N SER A 316 25.90 -7.89 19.04
CA SER A 316 27.09 -8.37 18.32
C SER A 316 28.05 -7.19 18.09
N PRO A 317 29.33 -7.32 18.44
CA PRO A 317 30.35 -6.28 18.30
C PRO A 317 30.57 -5.86 16.84
#